data_eb60473901437e97c5e5c0ecd8c69a5c
#
_entry.id   eb60473901437e97c5e5c0ecd8c69a5c
#
_cell.length_a   1.000
_cell.length_b   1.000
_cell.length_c   1.000
_cell.angle_alpha   90.00
_cell.angle_beta   90.00
_cell.angle_gamma   90.00
#
_symmetry.space_group_name_H-M   'P 1'
#
loop_
_entity.id
_entity.type
_entity.pdbx_description
1 polymer ?
#
loop_
_entity_poly.entity_id
_entity_poly.type
_entity_poly.pdbx_seq_one_letter_code
_entity_poly.pdbx_strand_id
1 'polypeptide(L)'
;MEVGHLTLENYLQDISYSSTALKQFTEELKNLSRRTLVVFWGDHLPGIYSDTIQAKNDKQTLHETQFLMFDSKGELEKQTTHDAITSPFYFAANLMEQTNQTTNGFYQLLLSLEQELPAFERELYYQNGQWYKEAQFNRSQQEIYDEYQLIQYDIVAGKQYSLADGFFEHE
;
A
#
# COMPACT_ATOMS: atom_id res chain seq x y z
N MET A 1 6.00 35.81 0.53
CA MET A 1 5.00 35.14 1.37
C MET A 1 3.70 34.78 0.64
N GLU A 2 3.31 35.49 -0.40
CA GLU A 2 2.04 35.26 -1.14
C GLU A 2 2.03 34.02 -2.04
N VAL A 3 3.13 33.67 -2.68
CA VAL A 3 3.17 32.55 -3.63
C VAL A 3 2.91 31.20 -2.95
N GLY A 4 3.43 30.99 -1.75
CA GLY A 4 3.23 29.73 -1.03
C GLY A 4 1.80 29.54 -0.52
N HIS A 5 1.10 30.62 -0.18
CA HIS A 5 -0.30 30.57 0.29
C HIS A 5 -1.23 30.20 -0.86
N LEU A 6 -1.07 30.85 -2.02
CA LEU A 6 -1.86 30.55 -3.22
C LEU A 6 -1.66 29.10 -3.71
N THR A 7 -0.44 28.59 -3.62
CA THR A 7 -0.14 27.19 -4.00
C THR A 7 -0.84 26.19 -3.07
N LEU A 8 -0.86 26.46 -1.76
CA LEU A 8 -1.57 25.61 -0.79
C LEU A 8 -3.09 25.65 -1.01
N GLU A 9 -3.67 26.83 -1.23
CA GLU A 9 -5.10 26.99 -1.50
C GLU A 9 -5.50 26.22 -2.78
N ASN A 10 -4.74 26.34 -3.86
CA ASN A 10 -4.98 25.60 -5.08
C ASN A 10 -4.89 24.09 -4.85
N TYR A 11 -3.88 23.62 -4.13
CA TYR A 11 -3.74 22.19 -3.79
C TYR A 11 -4.93 21.67 -2.98
N LEU A 12 -5.37 22.40 -1.96
CA LEU A 12 -6.55 22.01 -1.16
C LEU A 12 -7.82 21.99 -2.01
N GLN A 13 -7.95 22.91 -2.98
CA GLN A 13 -9.06 22.92 -3.92
C GLN A 13 -9.02 21.70 -4.84
N ASP A 14 -7.84 21.30 -5.34
CA ASP A 14 -7.65 20.12 -6.18
C ASP A 14 -7.97 18.83 -5.41
N ILE A 15 -7.57 18.73 -4.14
CA ILE A 15 -7.98 17.63 -3.24
C ILE A 15 -9.50 17.58 -3.07
N SER A 16 -10.17 18.73 -2.93
CA SER A 16 -11.63 18.80 -2.82
C SER A 16 -12.31 18.31 -4.11
N TYR A 17 -11.80 18.70 -5.27
CA TYR A 17 -12.30 18.21 -6.56
C TYR A 17 -12.07 16.71 -6.72
N SER A 18 -10.88 16.22 -6.40
CA SER A 18 -10.54 14.79 -6.46
C SER A 18 -11.44 13.96 -5.54
N SER A 19 -11.68 14.44 -4.32
CA SER A 19 -12.59 13.79 -3.35
C SER A 19 -14.03 13.72 -3.87
N THR A 20 -14.50 14.81 -4.51
CA THR A 20 -15.84 14.87 -5.12
C THR A 20 -15.94 13.90 -6.30
N ALA A 21 -14.92 13.88 -7.16
CA ALA A 21 -14.87 12.97 -8.31
C ALA A 21 -14.80 11.50 -7.86
N LEU A 22 -14.00 11.18 -6.83
CA LEU A 22 -13.92 9.83 -6.28
C LEU A 22 -15.28 9.37 -5.73
N LYS A 23 -15.96 10.25 -4.99
CA LYS A 23 -17.32 9.96 -4.48
C LYS A 23 -18.30 9.67 -5.65
N GLN A 24 -18.33 10.52 -6.65
CA GLN A 24 -19.19 10.31 -7.82
C GLN A 24 -18.84 9.01 -8.55
N PHE A 25 -17.57 8.76 -8.79
CA PHE A 25 -17.10 7.52 -9.41
C PHE A 25 -17.53 6.28 -8.66
N THR A 26 -17.35 6.23 -7.33
CA THR A 26 -17.78 5.08 -6.52
C THR A 26 -19.29 4.90 -6.50
N GLU A 27 -20.09 5.99 -6.53
CA GLU A 27 -21.55 5.89 -6.65
C GLU A 27 -21.98 5.35 -8.03
N GLU A 28 -21.33 5.78 -9.12
CA GLU A 28 -21.60 5.26 -10.46
C GLU A 28 -21.28 3.77 -10.58
N LEU A 29 -20.18 3.30 -9.96
CA LEU A 29 -19.81 1.89 -9.94
C LEU A 29 -20.85 0.98 -9.28
N LYS A 30 -21.58 1.48 -8.29
CA LYS A 30 -22.68 0.72 -7.64
C LYS A 30 -23.80 0.36 -8.61
N ASN A 31 -24.00 1.18 -9.64
CA ASN A 31 -25.05 1.00 -10.64
C ASN A 31 -24.65 0.02 -11.77
N LEU A 32 -23.38 -0.34 -11.87
CA LEU A 32 -22.93 -1.32 -12.86
C LEU A 32 -23.42 -2.73 -12.46
N SER A 33 -23.77 -3.53 -13.44
CA SER A 33 -24.11 -4.95 -13.22
C SER A 33 -22.90 -5.77 -12.75
N ARG A 34 -21.72 -5.42 -13.24
CA ARG A 34 -20.46 -6.07 -12.91
C ARG A 34 -19.95 -5.58 -11.54
N ARG A 35 -19.56 -6.52 -10.66
CA ARG A 35 -18.79 -6.20 -9.45
C ARG A 35 -17.46 -5.57 -9.83
N THR A 36 -17.14 -4.45 -9.20
CA THR A 36 -15.91 -3.71 -9.43
C THR A 36 -15.25 -3.39 -8.10
N LEU A 37 -13.97 -3.72 -8.01
CA LEU A 37 -13.12 -3.43 -6.86
C LEU A 37 -12.22 -2.26 -7.20
N VAL A 38 -12.06 -1.33 -6.27
CA VAL A 38 -11.22 -0.15 -6.42
C VAL A 38 -10.26 -0.07 -5.25
N VAL A 39 -8.99 0.11 -5.54
CA VAL A 39 -7.98 0.50 -4.56
C VAL A 39 -7.50 1.88 -4.93
N PHE A 40 -7.58 2.81 -4.01
CA PHE A 40 -7.18 4.21 -4.20
C PHE A 40 -6.26 4.63 -3.07
N TRP A 41 -5.13 5.25 -3.40
CA TRP A 41 -4.16 5.77 -2.44
C TRP A 41 -3.39 6.94 -3.04
N GLY A 42 -2.68 7.71 -2.19
CA GLY A 42 -1.71 8.70 -2.66
C GLY A 42 -0.43 8.01 -3.12
N ASP A 43 0.12 8.45 -4.24
CA ASP A 43 1.25 7.82 -4.91
C ASP A 43 2.61 8.49 -4.61
N HIS A 44 2.60 9.77 -4.25
CA HIS A 44 3.81 10.51 -3.95
C HIS A 44 3.55 11.75 -3.07
N LEU A 45 4.63 12.29 -2.53
CA LEU A 45 4.62 13.55 -1.78
C LEU A 45 4.13 14.70 -2.66
N PRO A 46 3.18 15.54 -2.20
CA PRO A 46 2.77 16.72 -2.95
C PRO A 46 3.91 17.72 -3.12
N GLY A 47 4.07 18.23 -4.34
CA GLY A 47 5.16 19.16 -4.72
C GLY A 47 5.08 20.57 -4.10
N ILE A 48 4.18 20.78 -3.13
CA ILE A 48 3.98 22.07 -2.45
C ILE A 48 4.85 22.27 -1.20
N TYR A 49 5.48 21.21 -0.72
CA TYR A 49 6.31 21.27 0.48
C TYR A 49 7.69 21.86 0.17
N SER A 50 7.99 23.00 0.78
CA SER A 50 9.31 23.59 0.70
C SER A 50 10.37 22.71 1.41
N ASP A 51 11.64 22.87 1.04
CA ASP A 51 12.76 22.20 1.71
C ASP A 51 12.73 22.40 3.23
N THR A 52 12.30 23.59 3.68
CA THR A 52 12.17 23.90 5.12
C THR A 52 11.09 23.05 5.79
N ILE A 53 9.98 22.78 5.12
CA ILE A 53 8.90 21.90 5.64
C ILE A 53 9.40 20.46 5.65
N GLN A 54 10.01 20.02 4.56
CA GLN A 54 10.55 18.66 4.48
C GLN A 54 11.62 18.40 5.56
N ALA A 55 12.52 19.36 5.79
CA ALA A 55 13.56 19.24 6.80
C ALA A 55 13.06 19.20 8.25
N LYS A 56 11.82 19.67 8.52
CA LYS A 56 11.20 19.68 9.85
C LYS A 56 10.34 18.45 10.15
N ASN A 57 10.09 17.63 9.15
CA ASN A 57 9.28 16.41 9.27
C ASN A 57 10.17 15.19 9.02
N ASP A 58 9.84 14.09 9.66
CA ASP A 58 10.50 12.83 9.36
C ASP A 58 9.99 12.21 8.04
N LYS A 59 10.73 11.26 7.53
CA LYS A 59 10.44 10.59 6.27
C LYS A 59 9.08 9.89 6.30
N GLN A 60 8.74 9.27 7.41
CA GLN A 60 7.45 8.62 7.62
C GLN A 60 6.30 9.60 7.44
N THR A 61 6.27 10.69 8.21
CA THR A 61 5.22 11.72 8.16
C THR A 61 5.03 12.29 6.75
N LEU A 62 6.13 12.43 5.99
CA LEU A 62 6.08 12.94 4.63
C LEU A 62 5.50 11.95 3.61
N HIS A 63 5.60 10.63 3.86
CA HIS A 63 5.21 9.60 2.90
C HIS A 63 3.96 8.83 3.30
N GLU A 64 3.45 9.02 4.53
CA GLU A 64 2.16 8.46 4.92
C GLU A 64 1.03 9.09 4.13
N THR A 65 0.15 8.25 3.61
CA THR A 65 -1.06 8.66 2.91
C THR A 65 -2.22 7.75 3.29
N GLN A 66 -3.42 8.21 3.05
CA GLN A 66 -4.61 7.39 3.22
C GLN A 66 -4.81 6.49 2.01
N PHE A 67 -5.40 5.32 2.26
CA PHE A 67 -5.86 4.44 1.19
C PHE A 67 -7.33 4.05 1.40
N LEU A 68 -7.98 3.66 0.33
CA LEU A 68 -9.35 3.18 0.30
C LEU A 68 -9.42 1.91 -0.53
N MET A 69 -10.00 0.85 0.04
CA MET A 69 -10.49 -0.30 -0.71
C MET A 69 -12.01 -0.25 -0.76
N PHE A 70 -12.57 -0.29 -1.96
CA PHE A 70 -14.00 -0.15 -2.20
C PHE A 70 -14.49 -1.29 -3.09
N ASP A 71 -15.63 -1.84 -2.73
CA ASP A 71 -16.37 -2.83 -3.53
C ASP A 71 -17.74 -2.28 -3.92
N SER A 72 -18.01 -2.24 -5.21
CA SER A 72 -19.27 -1.72 -5.75
C SER A 72 -20.51 -2.49 -5.28
N LYS A 73 -20.36 -3.72 -4.78
CA LYS A 73 -21.45 -4.56 -4.24
C LYS A 73 -21.47 -4.65 -2.71
N GLY A 74 -20.46 -4.06 -2.05
CA GLY A 74 -20.38 -4.02 -0.60
C GLY A 74 -20.11 -5.37 0.06
N GLU A 75 -19.43 -6.26 -0.63
CA GLU A 75 -19.11 -7.62 -0.18
C GLU A 75 -17.73 -7.76 0.48
N LEU A 76 -16.92 -6.69 0.49
CA LEU A 76 -15.70 -6.66 1.30
C LEU A 76 -16.07 -6.58 2.79
N GLU A 77 -15.35 -7.30 3.61
CA GLU A 77 -15.46 -7.15 5.05
C GLU A 77 -15.15 -5.69 5.45
N LYS A 78 -16.04 -5.10 6.23
CA LYS A 78 -15.85 -3.73 6.70
C LYS A 78 -14.77 -3.69 7.77
N GLN A 79 -13.53 -3.65 7.35
CA GLN A 79 -12.44 -3.27 8.23
C GLN A 79 -12.32 -1.74 8.23
N THR A 80 -12.97 -1.09 9.17
CA THR A 80 -12.68 0.30 9.52
C THR A 80 -11.58 0.30 10.58
N THR A 81 -10.37 0.04 10.15
CA THR A 81 -9.21 0.24 11.00
C THR A 81 -8.65 1.63 10.69
N HIS A 82 -8.96 2.59 11.52
CA HIS A 82 -8.41 3.95 11.41
C HIS A 82 -6.89 4.00 11.62
N ASP A 83 -6.31 2.92 12.13
CA ASP A 83 -4.90 2.82 12.52
C ASP A 83 -4.15 1.71 11.77
N ALA A 84 -4.72 1.16 10.69
CA ALA A 84 -4.02 0.16 9.89
C ALA A 84 -2.90 0.82 9.08
N ILE A 85 -1.67 0.44 9.39
CA ILE A 85 -0.50 0.82 8.61
C ILE A 85 -0.12 -0.37 7.74
N THR A 86 -0.02 -0.14 6.44
CA THR A 86 0.37 -1.16 5.46
C THR A 86 1.17 -0.52 4.33
N SER A 87 1.89 -1.32 3.58
CA SER A 87 2.58 -0.86 2.37
C SER A 87 1.76 -1.16 1.11
N PRO A 88 1.78 -0.28 0.09
CA PRO A 88 0.96 -0.44 -1.12
C PRO A 88 1.19 -1.76 -1.88
N PHE A 89 2.37 -2.36 -1.78
CA PHE A 89 2.66 -3.62 -2.45
C PHE A 89 1.91 -4.83 -1.86
N TYR A 90 1.27 -4.70 -0.69
CA TYR A 90 0.36 -5.70 -0.13
C TYR A 90 -1.07 -5.61 -0.66
N PHE A 91 -1.47 -4.47 -1.26
CA PHE A 91 -2.87 -4.23 -1.63
C PHE A 91 -3.48 -5.31 -2.52
N ALA A 92 -2.73 -5.82 -3.48
CA ALA A 92 -3.23 -6.85 -4.37
C ALA A 92 -3.48 -8.17 -3.63
N ALA A 93 -2.55 -8.59 -2.76
CA ALA A 93 -2.69 -9.80 -1.96
C ALA A 93 -3.88 -9.70 -0.99
N ASN A 94 -4.01 -8.57 -0.28
CA ASN A 94 -5.13 -8.29 0.61
C ASN A 94 -6.48 -8.31 -0.10
N LEU A 95 -6.54 -7.76 -1.31
CA LEU A 95 -7.78 -7.74 -2.09
C LEU A 95 -8.18 -9.15 -2.53
N MET A 96 -7.23 -9.97 -2.93
CA MET A 96 -7.47 -11.38 -3.28
C MET A 96 -7.97 -12.18 -2.07
N GLU A 97 -7.34 -12.00 -0.91
CA GLU A 97 -7.77 -12.65 0.34
C GLU A 97 -9.19 -12.24 0.73
N GLN A 98 -9.48 -10.93 0.79
CA GLN A 98 -10.81 -10.41 1.16
C GLN A 98 -11.93 -10.79 0.18
N THR A 99 -11.59 -11.16 -1.03
CA THR A 99 -12.56 -11.62 -2.04
C THR A 99 -12.62 -13.12 -2.16
N ASN A 100 -11.92 -13.87 -1.30
CA ASN A 100 -11.81 -15.33 -1.34
C ASN A 100 -11.39 -15.85 -2.74
N GLN A 101 -10.50 -15.12 -3.39
CA GLN A 101 -9.91 -15.56 -4.65
C GLN A 101 -8.74 -16.50 -4.39
N THR A 102 -8.55 -17.46 -5.30
CA THR A 102 -7.36 -18.30 -5.27
C THR A 102 -6.12 -17.42 -5.41
N THR A 103 -5.18 -17.58 -4.49
CA THR A 103 -3.90 -16.86 -4.50
C THR A 103 -2.78 -17.77 -4.98
N ASN A 104 -1.77 -17.20 -5.61
CA ASN A 104 -0.53 -17.90 -5.93
C ASN A 104 0.47 -17.82 -4.77
N GLY A 105 1.57 -18.54 -4.86
CA GLY A 105 2.60 -18.57 -3.82
C GLY A 105 3.15 -17.19 -3.47
N PHE A 106 3.28 -16.29 -4.46
CA PHE A 106 3.76 -14.93 -4.20
C PHE A 106 2.79 -14.10 -3.35
N TYR A 107 1.49 -14.17 -3.61
CA TYR A 107 0.51 -13.46 -2.78
C TYR A 107 0.42 -14.06 -1.38
N GLN A 108 0.56 -15.38 -1.23
CA GLN A 108 0.63 -16.01 0.10
C GLN A 108 1.87 -15.56 0.87
N LEU A 109 3.02 -15.43 0.20
CA LEU A 109 4.24 -14.88 0.79
C LEU A 109 4.01 -13.43 1.25
N LEU A 110 3.37 -12.58 0.42
CA LEU A 110 3.07 -11.19 0.79
C LEU A 110 2.12 -11.10 1.99
N LEU A 111 1.08 -11.93 2.05
CA LEU A 111 0.16 -11.97 3.21
C LEU A 111 0.88 -12.40 4.49
N SER A 112 1.74 -13.40 4.41
CA SER A 112 2.56 -13.85 5.54
C SER A 112 3.57 -12.79 5.98
N LEU A 113 4.17 -12.10 5.01
CA LEU A 113 5.10 -11.00 5.26
C LEU A 113 4.41 -9.82 5.95
N GLU A 114 3.21 -9.45 5.52
CA GLU A 114 2.44 -8.36 6.13
C GLU A 114 2.07 -8.62 7.58
N GLN A 115 1.75 -9.86 7.93
CA GLN A 115 1.48 -10.24 9.33
C GLN A 115 2.68 -9.98 10.26
N GLU A 116 3.88 -10.19 9.77
CA GLU A 116 5.11 -9.98 10.51
C GLU A 116 5.68 -8.56 10.38
N LEU A 117 5.52 -7.95 9.21
CA LEU A 117 6.03 -6.63 8.83
C LEU A 117 4.94 -5.84 8.07
N PRO A 118 3.98 -5.23 8.78
CA PRO A 118 2.83 -4.55 8.15
C PRO A 118 3.21 -3.47 7.16
N ALA A 119 4.31 -2.76 7.40
CA ALA A 119 4.82 -1.78 6.45
C ALA A 119 6.34 -1.66 6.56
N PHE A 120 6.99 -1.52 5.42
CA PHE A 120 8.42 -1.21 5.37
C PHE A 120 8.81 -0.61 4.01
N GLU A 121 9.92 0.08 4.04
CA GLU A 121 10.71 0.47 2.88
C GLU A 121 12.21 0.38 3.23
N ARG A 122 13.09 0.74 2.32
CA ARG A 122 14.52 0.77 2.62
C ARG A 122 14.80 1.72 3.80
N GLU A 123 15.45 1.18 4.84
CA GLU A 123 15.83 1.92 6.05
C GLU A 123 14.65 2.46 6.87
N LEU A 124 13.47 1.85 6.74
CA LEU A 124 12.32 2.19 7.56
C LEU A 124 11.39 0.98 7.69
N TYR A 125 11.15 0.54 8.92
CA TYR A 125 10.38 -0.68 9.21
C TYR A 125 9.35 -0.40 10.29
N TYR A 126 8.10 -0.80 10.05
CA TYR A 126 7.05 -0.74 11.05
C TYR A 126 6.93 -2.07 11.76
N GLN A 127 7.20 -2.08 13.06
CA GLN A 127 7.22 -3.28 13.89
C GLN A 127 6.64 -2.95 15.27
N ASN A 128 5.81 -3.83 15.82
CA ASN A 128 5.28 -3.69 17.18
C ASN A 128 4.63 -2.31 17.47
N GLY A 129 3.99 -1.73 16.47
CA GLY A 129 3.34 -0.42 16.60
C GLY A 129 4.28 0.80 16.52
N GLN A 130 5.52 0.62 16.10
CA GLN A 130 6.52 1.68 16.02
C GLN A 130 7.38 1.57 14.76
N TRP A 131 7.94 2.71 14.34
CA TRP A 131 8.86 2.80 13.23
C TRP A 131 10.32 2.74 13.68
N TYR A 132 11.12 1.97 12.96
CA TYR A 132 12.56 1.80 13.17
C TYR A 132 13.31 2.08 11.88
N LYS A 133 14.46 2.76 11.99
CA LYS A 133 15.37 3.02 10.86
C LYS A 133 16.22 1.81 10.49
N GLU A 134 16.42 0.90 11.43
CA GLU A 134 17.14 -0.34 11.24
C GLU A 134 16.21 -1.50 11.57
N ALA A 135 16.30 -2.57 10.82
CA ALA A 135 15.53 -3.77 11.08
C ALA A 135 15.88 -4.36 12.45
N GLN A 136 14.89 -4.57 13.29
CA GLN A 136 15.01 -5.22 14.60
C GLN A 136 14.25 -6.54 14.56
N PHE A 137 14.52 -7.35 13.54
CA PHE A 137 13.78 -8.55 13.27
C PHE A 137 14.03 -9.62 14.33
N ASN A 138 12.96 -10.22 14.81
CA ASN A 138 13.04 -11.52 15.44
C ASN A 138 13.29 -12.59 14.37
N ARG A 139 13.42 -13.85 14.78
CA ARG A 139 13.75 -14.93 13.86
C ARG A 139 12.69 -15.12 12.76
N SER A 140 11.40 -15.10 13.10
CA SER A 140 10.30 -15.27 12.15
C SER A 140 10.30 -14.16 11.11
N GLN A 141 10.44 -12.92 11.58
CA GLN A 141 10.51 -11.74 10.71
C GLN A 141 11.70 -11.78 9.75
N GLN A 142 12.86 -12.21 10.24
CA GLN A 142 14.04 -12.33 9.41
C GLN A 142 13.86 -13.42 8.34
N GLU A 143 13.36 -14.61 8.72
CA GLU A 143 13.14 -15.71 7.78
C GLU A 143 12.19 -15.31 6.65
N ILE A 144 11.02 -14.70 6.95
CA ILE A 144 10.06 -14.31 5.92
C ILE A 144 10.57 -13.13 5.06
N TYR A 145 11.32 -12.21 5.65
CA TYR A 145 11.91 -11.09 4.92
C TYR A 145 13.01 -11.56 3.97
N ASP A 146 13.85 -12.49 4.38
CA ASP A 146 14.90 -13.10 3.55
C ASP A 146 14.28 -13.88 2.38
N GLU A 147 13.19 -14.60 2.61
CA GLU A 147 12.44 -15.29 1.57
C GLU A 147 11.90 -14.30 0.53
N TYR A 148 11.27 -13.22 0.97
CA TYR A 148 10.78 -12.16 0.09
C TYR A 148 11.91 -11.56 -0.75
N GLN A 149 13.06 -11.23 -0.13
CA GLN A 149 14.22 -10.70 -0.85
C GLN A 149 14.80 -11.70 -1.86
N LEU A 150 14.82 -12.98 -1.50
CA LEU A 150 15.30 -14.05 -2.40
C LEU A 150 14.42 -14.16 -3.65
N ILE A 151 13.09 -14.14 -3.49
CA ILE A 151 12.15 -14.18 -4.61
C ILE A 151 12.30 -12.94 -5.49
N GLN A 152 12.42 -11.75 -4.90
CA GLN A 152 12.70 -10.52 -5.68
C GLN A 152 14.00 -10.61 -6.45
N TYR A 153 15.07 -11.07 -5.82
CA TYR A 153 16.35 -11.25 -6.47
C TYR A 153 16.25 -12.25 -7.64
N ASP A 154 15.60 -13.39 -7.40
CA ASP A 154 15.46 -14.44 -8.43
C ASP A 154 14.75 -13.92 -9.69
N ILE A 155 13.71 -13.09 -9.52
CA ILE A 155 12.98 -12.53 -10.67
C ILE A 155 13.78 -11.45 -11.39
N VAL A 156 14.45 -10.55 -10.65
CA VAL A 156 15.04 -9.33 -11.24
C VAL A 156 16.46 -9.58 -11.77
N ALA A 157 17.24 -10.38 -11.07
CA ALA A 157 18.68 -10.57 -11.36
C ALA A 157 19.13 -12.04 -11.30
N GLY A 158 18.27 -12.94 -10.84
CA GLY A 158 18.54 -14.37 -10.70
C GLY A 158 18.26 -15.15 -11.99
N LYS A 159 18.00 -16.44 -11.83
CA LYS A 159 17.75 -17.38 -12.94
C LYS A 159 16.26 -17.67 -13.15
N GLN A 160 15.40 -16.96 -12.43
CA GLN A 160 13.94 -17.10 -12.52
C GLN A 160 13.42 -18.51 -12.19
N TYR A 161 14.04 -19.17 -11.23
CA TYR A 161 13.61 -20.49 -10.77
C TYR A 161 12.18 -20.47 -10.23
N SER A 162 11.81 -19.42 -9.48
CA SER A 162 10.47 -19.24 -8.96
C SER A 162 9.39 -19.17 -10.05
N LEU A 163 9.71 -18.60 -11.22
CA LEU A 163 8.81 -18.63 -12.39
C LEU A 163 8.71 -20.04 -12.98
N ALA A 164 9.84 -20.73 -13.11
CA ALA A 164 9.87 -22.08 -13.66
C ALA A 164 9.13 -23.11 -12.79
N ASP A 165 9.14 -22.92 -11.47
CA ASP A 165 8.50 -23.79 -10.49
C ASP A 165 7.00 -23.46 -10.25
N GLY A 166 6.42 -22.53 -11.02
CA GLY A 166 5.01 -22.19 -10.93
C GLY A 166 4.62 -21.34 -9.71
N PHE A 167 5.57 -20.73 -9.01
CA PHE A 167 5.32 -19.94 -7.79
C PHE A 167 4.34 -18.78 -8.00
N PHE A 168 4.23 -18.28 -9.22
CA PHE A 168 3.33 -17.19 -9.63
C PHE A 168 2.06 -17.69 -10.34
N GLU A 169 1.90 -18.98 -10.49
CA GLU A 169 0.72 -19.56 -11.13
C GLU A 169 -0.42 -19.72 -10.10
N HIS A 170 -1.65 -19.62 -10.58
CA HIS A 170 -2.83 -19.93 -9.77
C HIS A 170 -3.11 -21.43 -9.86
N GLU A 171 -3.31 -22.07 -8.73
CA GLU A 171 -3.82 -23.44 -8.67
C GLU A 171 -5.30 -23.53 -9.06
#